data_baa8074c811673c13c53b44091823f86
#
_entry.id   baa8074c811673c13c53b44091823f86
#
_cell.length_a   1.000
_cell.length_b   1.000
_cell.length_c   1.000
_cell.angle_alpha   90.00
_cell.angle_beta   90.00
_cell.angle_gamma   90.00
#
_symmetry.space_group_name_H-M   'P 1'
#
loop_
_entity.id
_entity.type
_entity.pdbx_description
1 polymer ?
#
loop_
_entity_poly.entity_id
_entity_poly.type
_entity_poly.pdbx_seq_one_letter_code
_entity_poly.pdbx_strand_id
1 'polypeptide(L)'
;MATKTKGDLKFSSLGDDWDAQSGGGFLSPPVSITQPDQMLLFSDRIRNGYIEADITPLAAGKGRGEALSFEADLVVRYTGPDGFYYAGSSAFDSKFFIAKVMPGPIFQLRQAAGRRNAIKAKKTYQLRLEFNASEIILYENKVRQLVLIDEAYSVGQVGLRTWRTQARFENVKLKAKRPKCFLIMPFTTELSFVHRVIDEVVTAHRINCERADEVYLSNPVMDDVKQRIAAADLVIVDFTGKNPNVYYEAGLADAGRKDWIVLAQASEDMTFDVRHIRSIRYSNTMGADIRLREDLAKALSALGYRMKSDANSKE
;
A
#
# COMPACT_ATOMS: atom_id res chain seq x y z
N MET A 1 14.66 -1.67 -17.99
CA MET A 1 14.37 -3.06 -17.54
C MET A 1 13.29 -3.63 -18.43
N ALA A 2 13.49 -4.83 -18.97
CA ALA A 2 12.45 -5.49 -19.75
C ALA A 2 11.37 -6.04 -18.82
N THR A 3 10.12 -5.71 -19.07
CA THR A 3 8.97 -6.27 -18.36
C THR A 3 8.67 -7.64 -18.95
N LYS A 4 8.65 -8.66 -18.08
CA LYS A 4 8.28 -10.04 -18.41
C LYS A 4 6.86 -10.32 -17.88
N THR A 5 6.18 -11.30 -18.44
CA THR A 5 4.81 -11.66 -18.00
C THR A 5 4.75 -13.15 -17.68
N LYS A 6 4.04 -13.50 -16.60
CA LYS A 6 3.72 -14.87 -16.23
C LYS A 6 2.31 -14.95 -15.65
N GLY A 7 1.40 -15.61 -16.39
CA GLY A 7 -0.02 -15.51 -16.10
C GLY A 7 -0.47 -14.04 -16.15
N ASP A 8 -1.18 -13.60 -15.11
CA ASP A 8 -1.62 -12.21 -14.96
C ASP A 8 -0.56 -11.28 -14.32
N LEU A 9 0.61 -11.82 -13.93
CA LEU A 9 1.66 -11.06 -13.25
C LEU A 9 2.68 -10.52 -14.27
N LYS A 10 2.80 -9.21 -14.34
CA LYS A 10 3.89 -8.51 -15.03
C LYS A 10 4.98 -8.20 -14.02
N PHE A 11 6.24 -8.50 -14.34
CA PHE A 11 7.38 -8.30 -13.45
C PHE A 11 8.65 -7.87 -14.17
N SER A 12 9.60 -7.34 -13.42
CA SER A 12 10.95 -7.01 -13.88
C SER A 12 11.99 -7.42 -12.83
N SER A 13 13.20 -7.78 -13.27
CA SER A 13 14.31 -8.09 -12.37
C SER A 13 15.18 -6.88 -12.13
N LEU A 14 15.65 -6.72 -10.89
CA LEU A 14 16.72 -5.84 -10.47
C LEU A 14 17.90 -6.74 -10.06
N GLY A 15 18.99 -6.65 -10.79
CA GLY A 15 20.09 -7.59 -10.71
C GLY A 15 20.06 -8.58 -11.85
N ASP A 16 20.39 -9.85 -11.58
CA ASP A 16 20.37 -10.93 -12.56
C ASP A 16 18.92 -11.38 -12.85
N ASP A 17 18.75 -12.10 -13.95
CA ASP A 17 17.43 -12.58 -14.37
C ASP A 17 16.92 -13.69 -13.46
N TRP A 18 15.69 -13.54 -13.00
CA TRP A 18 14.93 -14.57 -12.29
C TRP A 18 14.28 -15.53 -13.27
N ASP A 19 14.35 -16.81 -12.98
CA ASP A 19 13.72 -17.84 -13.80
C ASP A 19 12.26 -18.10 -13.35
N ALA A 20 11.34 -17.88 -14.28
CA ALA A 20 9.92 -18.11 -14.08
C ALA A 20 9.56 -19.57 -14.31
N GLN A 21 9.36 -20.33 -13.26
CA GLN A 21 9.11 -21.77 -13.24
C GLN A 21 7.73 -22.16 -13.80
N SER A 22 7.61 -23.29 -14.49
CA SER A 22 6.37 -23.75 -15.16
C SER A 22 5.15 -23.83 -14.22
N GLY A 23 5.31 -24.12 -12.94
CA GLY A 23 4.25 -24.23 -11.93
C GLY A 23 3.79 -22.90 -11.28
N GLY A 24 4.12 -21.71 -11.83
CA GLY A 24 3.69 -20.44 -11.25
C GLY A 24 4.64 -19.85 -10.19
N GLY A 25 5.81 -20.46 -9.97
CA GLY A 25 6.83 -20.00 -9.06
C GLY A 25 7.96 -19.23 -9.74
N PHE A 26 8.92 -18.77 -8.94
CA PHE A 26 10.13 -18.08 -9.38
C PHE A 26 11.34 -18.68 -8.69
N LEU A 27 12.41 -18.87 -9.45
CA LEU A 27 13.73 -19.24 -8.93
C LEU A 27 14.63 -18.01 -9.01
N SER A 28 15.19 -17.61 -7.88
CA SER A 28 16.15 -16.50 -7.85
C SER A 28 17.47 -16.91 -8.53
N PRO A 29 18.25 -15.93 -9.00
CA PRO A 29 19.58 -16.20 -9.55
C PRO A 29 20.47 -17.01 -8.60
N PRO A 30 21.52 -17.66 -9.10
CA PRO A 30 22.53 -18.30 -8.27
C PRO A 30 23.17 -17.32 -7.29
N VAL A 31 23.74 -17.86 -6.22
CA VAL A 31 24.47 -17.05 -5.23
C VAL A 31 25.58 -16.24 -5.90
N SER A 32 25.52 -14.91 -5.80
CA SER A 32 26.53 -13.99 -6.30
C SER A 32 27.18 -13.21 -5.15
N ILE A 33 28.49 -13.02 -5.23
CA ILE A 33 29.25 -12.18 -4.28
C ILE A 33 29.31 -10.74 -4.79
N THR A 34 29.43 -10.56 -6.10
CA THR A 34 29.53 -9.25 -6.76
C THR A 34 28.20 -8.53 -6.84
N GLN A 35 27.11 -9.27 -6.95
CA GLN A 35 25.75 -8.77 -6.98
C GLN A 35 24.87 -9.51 -5.97
N PRO A 36 25.08 -9.27 -4.67
CA PRO A 36 24.48 -10.06 -3.61
C PRO A 36 22.98 -9.84 -3.45
N ASP A 37 22.47 -8.66 -3.83
CA ASP A 37 21.06 -8.26 -3.73
C ASP A 37 20.37 -8.52 -5.07
N GLN A 38 19.43 -9.45 -5.07
CA GLN A 38 18.67 -9.85 -6.24
C GLN A 38 17.18 -9.62 -5.96
N MET A 39 16.52 -8.89 -6.84
CA MET A 39 15.11 -8.51 -6.61
C MET A 39 14.26 -8.74 -7.85
N LEU A 40 13.04 -9.24 -7.66
CA LEU A 40 12.00 -9.31 -8.66
C LEU A 40 10.84 -8.43 -8.21
N LEU A 41 10.45 -7.47 -9.04
CA LEU A 41 9.36 -6.54 -8.73
C LEU A 41 8.18 -6.76 -9.66
N PHE A 42 6.99 -6.88 -9.11
CA PHE A 42 5.74 -6.86 -9.85
C PHE A 42 5.41 -5.43 -10.29
N SER A 43 4.83 -5.29 -11.49
CA SER A 43 4.66 -3.98 -12.12
C SER A 43 3.66 -3.06 -11.41
N ASP A 44 2.67 -3.63 -10.73
CA ASP A 44 1.62 -2.85 -10.07
C ASP A 44 2.13 -2.18 -8.79
N ARG A 45 1.77 -0.92 -8.61
CA ARG A 45 1.97 -0.21 -7.35
C ARG A 45 0.74 -0.40 -6.47
N ILE A 46 0.96 -0.89 -5.25
CA ILE A 46 -0.10 -1.25 -4.31
C ILE A 46 0.05 -0.45 -3.02
N ARG A 47 -1.05 0.11 -2.53
CA ARG A 47 -1.11 0.82 -1.25
C ARG A 47 -1.37 -0.14 -0.10
N ASN A 48 -2.41 -0.96 -0.23
CA ASN A 48 -2.87 -1.92 0.77
C ASN A 48 -3.07 -3.29 0.16
N GLY A 49 -2.69 -4.34 0.88
CA GLY A 49 -2.82 -5.70 0.38
C GLY A 49 -1.91 -6.70 1.09
N TYR A 50 -1.58 -7.76 0.38
CA TYR A 50 -0.58 -8.71 0.84
C TYR A 50 0.17 -9.36 -0.33
N ILE A 51 1.38 -9.81 -0.03
CA ILE A 51 2.11 -10.79 -0.81
C ILE A 51 2.35 -12.04 0.04
N GLU A 52 2.15 -13.21 -0.52
CA GLU A 52 2.36 -14.51 0.09
C GLU A 52 3.17 -15.40 -0.84
N ALA A 53 4.10 -16.17 -0.30
CA ALA A 53 4.86 -17.16 -1.05
C ALA A 53 5.31 -18.31 -0.15
N ASP A 54 5.44 -19.49 -0.74
CA ASP A 54 6.15 -20.62 -0.18
C ASP A 54 7.61 -20.49 -0.58
N ILE A 55 8.48 -20.23 0.39
CA ILE A 55 9.90 -19.92 0.16
C ILE A 55 10.76 -21.09 0.58
N THR A 56 11.56 -21.60 -0.37
CA THR A 56 12.51 -22.69 -0.13
C THR A 56 13.93 -22.20 -0.42
N PRO A 57 14.74 -21.87 0.59
CA PRO A 57 16.15 -21.58 0.41
C PRO A 57 16.89 -22.81 -0.11
N LEU A 58 17.68 -22.68 -1.18
CA LEU A 58 18.39 -23.79 -1.83
C LEU A 58 19.88 -23.76 -1.52
N ALA A 59 20.50 -22.59 -1.68
CA ALA A 59 21.91 -22.36 -1.44
C ALA A 59 22.13 -20.98 -0.82
N ALA A 60 23.20 -20.86 -0.03
CA ALA A 60 23.57 -19.58 0.58
C ALA A 60 25.06 -19.32 0.43
N GLY A 61 25.44 -18.06 0.23
CA GLY A 61 26.80 -17.58 0.33
C GLY A 61 27.22 -17.34 1.77
N LYS A 62 28.51 -17.29 2.02
CA LYS A 62 29.05 -16.87 3.33
C LYS A 62 28.76 -15.37 3.54
N GLY A 63 28.18 -15.05 4.69
CA GLY A 63 28.02 -13.67 5.17
C GLY A 63 29.31 -13.10 5.75
N ARG A 64 29.30 -11.86 6.24
CA ARG A 64 30.37 -11.36 7.10
C ARG A 64 30.40 -12.24 8.37
N GLY A 65 31.46 -13.03 8.58
CA GLY A 65 31.63 -13.89 9.75
C GLY A 65 31.23 -15.35 9.56
N GLU A 66 31.57 -15.99 8.44
CA GLU A 66 31.52 -17.45 8.17
C GLU A 66 30.15 -18.16 8.26
N ALA A 67 29.13 -17.60 8.89
CA ALA A 67 27.83 -18.23 9.00
C ALA A 67 27.04 -18.08 7.70
N LEU A 68 26.43 -19.17 7.21
CA LEU A 68 25.51 -19.18 6.08
C LEU A 68 24.25 -18.40 6.45
N SER A 69 23.81 -17.47 5.57
CA SER A 69 22.55 -16.77 5.68
C SER A 69 21.63 -17.20 4.55
N PHE A 70 20.42 -17.63 4.89
CA PHE A 70 19.39 -18.01 3.92
C PHE A 70 18.36 -16.88 3.80
N GLU A 71 18.84 -15.66 3.48
CA GLU A 71 17.99 -14.46 3.41
C GLU A 71 17.16 -14.48 2.13
N ALA A 72 15.87 -14.69 2.30
CA ALA A 72 14.87 -14.68 1.25
C ALA A 72 13.61 -13.97 1.75
N ASP A 73 13.20 -12.90 1.03
CA ASP A 73 12.35 -11.87 1.55
C ASP A 73 11.19 -11.54 0.62
N LEU A 74 10.15 -10.97 1.19
CA LEU A 74 9.05 -10.30 0.51
C LEU A 74 9.28 -8.78 0.59
N VAL A 75 9.10 -8.09 -0.51
CA VAL A 75 9.28 -6.64 -0.64
C VAL A 75 7.93 -5.97 -0.79
N VAL A 76 7.73 -4.85 -0.10
CA VAL A 76 6.51 -4.04 -0.24
C VAL A 76 6.86 -2.56 -0.30
N ARG A 77 5.99 -1.80 -0.98
CA ARG A 77 6.09 -0.34 -1.11
C ARG A 77 7.42 0.12 -1.70
N TYR A 78 7.94 -0.62 -2.68
CA TYR A 78 9.15 -0.23 -3.39
C TYR A 78 8.89 1.01 -4.24
N THR A 79 9.58 2.10 -3.91
CA THR A 79 9.50 3.40 -4.62
C THR A 79 10.77 3.69 -5.44
N GLY A 80 11.82 2.93 -5.18
CA GLY A 80 13.15 3.06 -5.75
C GLY A 80 14.17 2.32 -4.88
N PRO A 81 15.45 2.31 -5.26
CA PRO A 81 16.51 1.60 -4.52
C PRO A 81 16.67 2.10 -3.08
N ASP A 82 16.29 3.34 -2.81
CA ASP A 82 16.42 4.01 -1.52
C ASP A 82 15.09 4.14 -0.76
N GLY A 83 14.06 3.38 -1.12
CA GLY A 83 12.76 3.54 -0.50
C GLY A 83 11.86 2.33 -0.59
N PHE A 84 11.91 1.42 0.41
CA PHE A 84 11.03 0.26 0.50
C PHE A 84 11.10 -0.42 1.87
N TYR A 85 10.14 -1.31 2.13
CA TYR A 85 10.22 -2.27 3.23
C TYR A 85 10.43 -3.66 2.67
N TYR A 86 11.15 -4.49 3.44
CA TYR A 86 11.27 -5.90 3.15
C TYR A 86 11.21 -6.71 4.46
N ALA A 87 10.69 -7.90 4.35
CA ALA A 87 10.52 -8.77 5.49
C ALA A 87 10.71 -10.23 5.05
N GLY A 88 11.40 -10.99 5.85
CA GLY A 88 11.67 -12.35 5.50
C GLY A 88 12.40 -13.09 6.61
N SER A 89 13.38 -13.90 6.21
CA SER A 89 14.02 -14.84 7.10
C SER A 89 15.55 -14.78 7.03
N SER A 90 16.19 -15.15 8.17
CA SER A 90 17.62 -15.41 8.28
C SER A 90 18.55 -14.21 8.06
N ALA A 91 18.10 -13.00 8.40
CA ALA A 91 18.96 -11.83 8.47
C ALA A 91 19.02 -11.24 9.88
N PHE A 92 19.96 -10.30 10.13
CA PHE A 92 20.11 -9.59 11.39
C PHE A 92 20.13 -10.50 12.63
N ASP A 93 20.79 -11.67 12.53
CA ASP A 93 20.86 -12.70 13.58
C ASP A 93 19.51 -13.21 14.11
N SER A 94 18.45 -13.05 13.33
CA SER A 94 17.09 -13.44 13.69
C SER A 94 16.51 -14.48 12.71
N LYS A 95 15.46 -15.20 13.15
CA LYS A 95 14.68 -16.07 12.26
C LYS A 95 13.85 -15.26 11.29
N PHE A 96 13.14 -14.25 11.80
CA PHE A 96 12.31 -13.33 11.05
C PHE A 96 12.66 -11.89 11.35
N PHE A 97 12.46 -11.02 10.37
CA PHE A 97 12.71 -9.60 10.51
C PHE A 97 11.79 -8.78 9.60
N ILE A 98 11.60 -7.51 9.93
CA ILE A 98 11.11 -6.45 9.06
C ILE A 98 12.16 -5.35 9.05
N ALA A 99 12.58 -4.93 7.87
CA ALA A 99 13.55 -3.87 7.70
C ALA A 99 13.06 -2.82 6.69
N LYS A 100 13.64 -1.64 6.77
CA LYS A 100 13.37 -0.51 5.88
C LYS A 100 14.67 -0.08 5.20
N VAL A 101 14.59 0.24 3.91
CA VAL A 101 15.65 0.92 3.19
C VAL A 101 15.30 2.40 3.09
N MET A 102 16.27 3.25 3.38
CA MET A 102 16.16 4.70 3.37
C MET A 102 17.21 5.31 2.42
N PRO A 103 17.02 6.58 2.00
CA PRO A 103 17.99 7.29 1.15
C PRO A 103 19.43 7.19 1.64
N GLY A 104 20.37 6.93 0.71
CA GLY A 104 21.77 6.68 0.98
C GLY A 104 22.15 5.22 1.14
N PRO A 105 21.50 4.28 0.52
CA PRO A 105 20.95 2.95 0.76
C PRO A 105 21.23 2.41 2.18
N ILE A 106 20.60 3.04 3.14
CA ILE A 106 20.71 2.66 4.57
C ILE A 106 19.69 1.58 4.88
N PHE A 107 20.17 0.38 5.21
CA PHE A 107 19.34 -0.76 5.65
C PHE A 107 19.11 -0.68 7.15
N GLN A 108 17.88 -0.42 7.57
CA GLN A 108 17.50 -0.28 8.97
C GLN A 108 16.61 -1.43 9.42
N LEU A 109 17.12 -2.26 10.33
CA LEU A 109 16.29 -3.24 11.04
C LEU A 109 15.24 -2.51 11.88
N ARG A 110 13.98 -2.92 11.75
CA ARG A 110 12.84 -2.34 12.47
C ARG A 110 12.28 -3.29 13.52
N GLN A 111 12.11 -4.56 13.15
CA GLN A 111 11.58 -5.60 14.02
C GLN A 111 12.32 -6.91 13.76
N ALA A 112 12.53 -7.73 14.78
CA ALA A 112 13.14 -9.05 14.66
C ALA A 112 12.62 -10.02 15.72
N ALA A 113 12.56 -11.31 15.35
CA ALA A 113 12.18 -12.40 16.26
C ALA A 113 12.83 -13.71 15.91
N GLY A 114 13.02 -14.54 16.94
CA GLY A 114 13.56 -15.90 16.81
C GLY A 114 15.08 -15.93 16.56
N ARG A 115 15.62 -17.14 16.48
CA ARG A 115 17.08 -17.37 16.30
C ARG A 115 17.39 -17.60 14.82
N ARG A 116 18.46 -17.01 14.29
CA ARG A 116 18.94 -17.13 12.91
C ARG A 116 19.02 -18.58 12.41
N ASN A 117 19.58 -19.49 13.20
CA ASN A 117 19.81 -20.90 12.81
C ASN A 117 18.51 -21.73 12.69
N ALA A 118 17.33 -21.14 12.89
CA ALA A 118 16.04 -21.81 12.72
C ALA A 118 15.69 -22.04 11.24
N ILE A 119 16.28 -21.27 10.31
CA ILE A 119 16.07 -21.45 8.87
C ILE A 119 17.05 -22.48 8.33
N LYS A 120 16.53 -23.46 7.59
CA LYS A 120 17.30 -24.56 7.01
C LYS A 120 17.18 -24.58 5.50
N ALA A 121 18.27 -24.93 4.82
CA ALA A 121 18.25 -25.20 3.39
C ALA A 121 17.26 -26.31 3.04
N LYS A 122 16.63 -26.20 1.87
CA LYS A 122 15.68 -27.18 1.30
C LYS A 122 14.43 -27.43 2.16
N LYS A 123 14.17 -26.57 3.15
CA LYS A 123 12.92 -26.55 3.92
C LYS A 123 12.07 -25.38 3.48
N THR A 124 10.80 -25.62 3.21
CA THR A 124 9.85 -24.60 2.78
C THR A 124 9.24 -23.87 3.97
N TYR A 125 9.12 -22.56 3.85
CA TYR A 125 8.51 -21.65 4.81
C TYR A 125 7.44 -20.82 4.10
N GLN A 126 6.18 -20.91 4.51
CA GLN A 126 5.13 -20.06 3.97
C GLN A 126 5.19 -18.71 4.68
N LEU A 127 5.57 -17.68 3.95
CA LEU A 127 5.59 -16.30 4.45
C LEU A 127 4.50 -15.48 3.77
N ARG A 128 3.87 -14.61 4.54
CA ARG A 128 2.94 -13.60 4.06
C ARG A 128 3.27 -12.26 4.70
N LEU A 129 3.42 -11.25 3.87
CA LEU A 129 3.62 -9.88 4.28
C LEU A 129 2.36 -9.08 3.93
N GLU A 130 1.61 -8.70 4.94
CA GLU A 130 0.41 -7.88 4.82
C GLU A 130 0.74 -6.43 5.14
N PHE A 131 0.17 -5.49 4.38
CA PHE A 131 0.42 -4.06 4.55
C PHE A 131 -0.86 -3.27 4.35
N ASN A 132 -1.22 -2.47 5.36
CA ASN A 132 -2.42 -1.63 5.37
C ASN A 132 -2.11 -0.31 6.06
N ALA A 133 -2.38 0.83 5.42
CA ALA A 133 -2.03 2.15 5.95
C ALA A 133 -0.57 2.16 6.48
N SER A 134 -0.33 2.47 7.74
CA SER A 134 1.01 2.46 8.36
C SER A 134 1.46 1.08 8.87
N GLU A 135 0.57 0.08 8.88
CA GLU A 135 0.85 -1.23 9.46
C GLU A 135 1.43 -2.21 8.43
N ILE A 136 2.49 -2.91 8.83
CA ILE A 136 3.13 -4.00 8.08
C ILE A 136 3.24 -5.20 9.00
N ILE A 137 2.68 -6.35 8.59
CA ILE A 137 2.62 -7.56 9.41
C ILE A 137 3.23 -8.73 8.66
N LEU A 138 4.21 -9.40 9.29
CA LEU A 138 4.78 -10.65 8.79
C LEU A 138 4.11 -11.84 9.48
N TYR A 139 3.68 -12.80 8.66
CA TYR A 139 3.14 -14.09 9.10
C TYR A 139 4.01 -15.25 8.60
N GLU A 140 4.17 -16.28 9.42
CA GLU A 140 4.62 -17.63 9.01
C GLU A 140 3.48 -18.62 9.24
N ASN A 141 3.13 -19.40 8.22
CA ASN A 141 2.05 -20.40 8.31
C ASN A 141 0.76 -19.82 8.91
N LYS A 142 0.37 -18.60 8.50
CA LYS A 142 -0.79 -17.82 8.98
C LYS A 142 -0.68 -17.34 10.44
N VAL A 143 0.42 -17.63 11.14
CA VAL A 143 0.67 -17.13 12.50
C VAL A 143 1.46 -15.84 12.44
N ARG A 144 0.93 -14.78 13.09
CA ARG A 144 1.59 -13.46 13.13
C ARG A 144 2.92 -13.55 13.90
N GLN A 145 4.00 -13.15 13.26
CA GLN A 145 5.34 -13.14 13.80
C GLN A 145 5.78 -11.73 14.25
N LEU A 146 5.59 -10.75 13.38
CA LEU A 146 6.07 -9.38 13.59
C LEU A 146 5.03 -8.36 13.13
N VAL A 147 5.01 -7.20 13.79
CA VAL A 147 4.22 -6.02 13.40
C VAL A 147 5.12 -4.81 13.42
N LEU A 148 5.08 -4.03 12.36
CA LEU A 148 5.72 -2.72 12.26
C LEU A 148 4.66 -1.66 11.96
N ILE A 149 4.71 -0.53 12.67
CA ILE A 149 3.98 0.69 12.35
C ILE A 149 5.00 1.71 11.83
N ASP A 150 4.89 2.06 10.55
CA ASP A 150 5.80 3.03 9.89
C ASP A 150 5.10 3.67 8.69
N GLU A 151 5.17 5.00 8.57
CA GLU A 151 4.45 5.80 7.58
C GLU A 151 5.36 6.32 6.45
N ALA A 152 6.65 5.97 6.43
CA ALA A 152 7.61 6.56 5.51
C ALA A 152 7.26 6.31 4.04
N TYR A 153 6.72 5.12 3.72
CA TYR A 153 6.30 4.76 2.37
C TYR A 153 4.88 4.22 2.41
N SER A 154 3.96 4.82 1.65
CA SER A 154 2.54 4.45 1.67
C SER A 154 2.10 3.63 0.45
N VAL A 155 2.80 3.74 -0.69
CA VAL A 155 2.45 3.08 -1.95
C VAL A 155 3.72 2.73 -2.74
N GLY A 156 3.76 1.55 -3.36
CA GLY A 156 4.90 1.16 -4.18
C GLY A 156 4.72 -0.22 -4.79
N GLN A 157 5.72 -0.66 -5.56
CA GLN A 157 5.73 -2.00 -6.10
C GLN A 157 5.94 -3.03 -4.99
N VAL A 158 5.54 -4.25 -5.27
CA VAL A 158 5.68 -5.41 -4.40
C VAL A 158 6.57 -6.41 -5.10
N GLY A 159 7.34 -7.20 -4.35
CA GLY A 159 8.31 -8.10 -4.98
C GLY A 159 8.85 -9.18 -4.08
N LEU A 160 9.83 -9.90 -4.63
CA LEU A 160 10.62 -10.95 -4.01
C LEU A 160 12.07 -10.49 -3.97
N ARG A 161 12.82 -10.87 -2.94
CA ARG A 161 14.22 -10.50 -2.78
C ARG A 161 15.03 -11.65 -2.20
N THR A 162 16.29 -11.77 -2.62
CA THR A 162 17.27 -12.63 -1.96
C THR A 162 18.58 -11.88 -1.75
N TRP A 163 19.24 -12.14 -0.64
CA TRP A 163 20.57 -11.62 -0.35
C TRP A 163 21.57 -12.77 -0.20
N ARG A 164 22.53 -12.87 -1.14
CA ARG A 164 23.51 -13.96 -1.17
C ARG A 164 22.89 -15.35 -1.01
N THR A 165 21.67 -15.51 -1.50
CA THR A 165 20.88 -16.73 -1.34
C THR A 165 20.23 -17.07 -2.66
N GLN A 166 20.30 -18.33 -3.06
CA GLN A 166 19.40 -18.86 -4.08
C GLN A 166 18.19 -19.47 -3.39
N ALA A 167 17.01 -19.04 -3.79
CA ALA A 167 15.75 -19.54 -3.24
C ALA A 167 14.70 -19.75 -4.33
N ARG A 168 13.80 -20.70 -4.09
CA ARG A 168 12.60 -20.91 -4.88
C ARG A 168 11.43 -20.29 -4.15
N PHE A 169 10.60 -19.57 -4.91
CA PHE A 169 9.35 -18.97 -4.44
C PHE A 169 8.21 -19.61 -5.22
N GLU A 170 7.35 -20.35 -4.54
CA GLU A 170 6.22 -21.06 -5.13
C GLU A 170 4.91 -20.51 -4.57
N ASN A 171 3.78 -20.79 -5.22
CA ASN A 171 2.46 -20.35 -4.79
C ASN A 171 2.39 -18.83 -4.51
N VAL A 172 3.12 -18.03 -5.31
CA VAL A 172 3.17 -16.58 -5.14
C VAL A 172 1.78 -15.99 -5.37
N LYS A 173 1.23 -15.34 -4.34
CA LYS A 173 -0.06 -14.66 -4.37
C LYS A 173 0.14 -13.20 -4.05
N LEU A 174 -0.32 -12.33 -4.93
CA LEU A 174 -0.35 -10.90 -4.74
C LEU A 174 -1.81 -10.44 -4.79
N LYS A 175 -2.27 -9.80 -3.71
CA LYS A 175 -3.63 -9.28 -3.65
C LYS A 175 -3.62 -7.84 -3.17
N ALA A 176 -4.05 -6.92 -4.03
CA ALA A 176 -4.36 -5.56 -3.66
C ALA A 176 -5.73 -5.54 -2.94
N LYS A 177 -5.82 -4.82 -1.84
CA LYS A 177 -7.10 -4.45 -1.23
C LYS A 177 -7.60 -3.16 -1.89
N ARG A 178 -8.89 -3.08 -2.19
CA ARG A 178 -9.49 -1.84 -2.66
C ARG A 178 -9.47 -0.83 -1.53
N PRO A 179 -8.96 0.38 -1.75
CA PRO A 179 -9.00 1.42 -0.74
C PRO A 179 -10.46 1.74 -0.36
N LYS A 180 -10.64 2.11 0.90
CA LYS A 180 -11.92 2.58 1.42
C LYS A 180 -11.90 4.10 1.51
N CYS A 181 -12.91 4.73 0.95
CA CYS A 181 -13.17 6.16 1.13
C CYS A 181 -14.39 6.35 2.04
N PHE A 182 -14.32 7.31 2.93
CA PHE A 182 -15.48 7.78 3.66
C PHE A 182 -15.77 9.22 3.24
N LEU A 183 -17.03 9.47 2.81
CA LEU A 183 -17.48 10.77 2.34
C LEU A 183 -18.24 11.51 3.45
N ILE A 184 -17.71 12.65 3.83
CA ILE A 184 -18.27 13.58 4.82
C ILE A 184 -18.78 14.82 4.08
N MET A 185 -20.09 14.99 3.99
CA MET A 185 -20.70 16.13 3.31
C MET A 185 -22.11 16.41 3.84
N PRO A 186 -22.65 17.65 3.67
CA PRO A 186 -24.03 17.92 4.02
C PRO A 186 -25.00 17.10 3.15
N PHE A 187 -26.09 16.62 3.77
CA PHE A 187 -27.15 15.87 3.09
C PHE A 187 -28.22 16.81 2.56
N THR A 188 -27.94 17.49 1.45
CA THR A 188 -28.89 18.41 0.80
C THR A 188 -29.08 18.05 -0.66
N THR A 189 -30.27 18.31 -1.21
CA THR A 189 -30.59 18.01 -2.60
C THR A 189 -29.70 18.78 -3.56
N GLU A 190 -29.28 19.98 -3.19
CA GLU A 190 -28.42 20.86 -3.98
C GLU A 190 -27.03 20.28 -4.19
N LEU A 191 -26.57 19.39 -3.29
CA LEU A 191 -25.27 18.75 -3.36
C LEU A 191 -25.30 17.34 -4.01
N SER A 192 -26.46 16.89 -4.49
CA SER A 192 -26.60 15.57 -5.11
C SER A 192 -25.73 15.39 -6.35
N PHE A 193 -25.50 16.48 -7.11
CA PHE A 193 -24.61 16.42 -8.27
C PHE A 193 -23.14 16.23 -7.85
N VAL A 194 -22.72 16.84 -6.74
CA VAL A 194 -21.36 16.71 -6.18
C VAL A 194 -21.12 15.27 -5.74
N HIS A 195 -22.08 14.70 -5.00
CA HIS A 195 -22.04 13.29 -4.59
C HIS A 195 -21.86 12.36 -5.79
N ARG A 196 -22.68 12.53 -6.83
CA ARG A 196 -22.57 11.73 -8.05
C ARG A 196 -21.19 11.85 -8.71
N VAL A 197 -20.64 13.06 -8.83
CA VAL A 197 -19.30 13.28 -9.40
C VAL A 197 -18.23 12.60 -8.56
N ILE A 198 -18.31 12.70 -7.23
CA ILE A 198 -17.38 12.02 -6.33
C ILE A 198 -17.46 10.52 -6.54
N ASP A 199 -18.65 9.93 -6.50
CA ASP A 199 -18.86 8.47 -6.66
C ASP A 199 -18.31 7.95 -7.98
N GLU A 200 -18.59 8.64 -9.09
CA GLU A 200 -18.05 8.27 -10.40
C GLU A 200 -16.52 8.30 -10.44
N VAL A 201 -15.90 9.35 -9.86
CA VAL A 201 -14.44 9.50 -9.87
C VAL A 201 -13.77 8.47 -8.96
N VAL A 202 -14.26 8.25 -7.74
CA VAL A 202 -13.66 7.27 -6.82
C VAL A 202 -13.84 5.84 -7.33
N THR A 203 -14.98 5.54 -7.95
CA THR A 203 -15.24 4.24 -8.60
C THR A 203 -14.26 3.98 -9.76
N ALA A 204 -14.00 5.01 -10.59
CA ALA A 204 -13.01 4.92 -11.68
C ALA A 204 -11.58 4.64 -11.14
N HIS A 205 -11.27 5.11 -9.94
CA HIS A 205 -10.01 4.84 -9.22
C HIS A 205 -10.03 3.55 -8.40
N ARG A 206 -11.08 2.73 -8.51
CA ARG A 206 -11.28 1.48 -7.75
C ARG A 206 -11.29 1.66 -6.24
N ILE A 207 -11.78 2.77 -5.75
CA ILE A 207 -11.97 3.09 -4.35
C ILE A 207 -13.41 2.77 -3.97
N ASN A 208 -13.63 2.07 -2.86
CA ASN A 208 -14.96 1.90 -2.30
C ASN A 208 -15.27 3.14 -1.44
N CYS A 209 -16.25 3.94 -1.85
CA CYS A 209 -16.69 5.10 -1.08
C CYS A 209 -18.01 4.81 -0.37
N GLU A 210 -18.07 5.15 0.90
CA GLU A 210 -19.28 5.03 1.73
C GLU A 210 -19.63 6.42 2.28
N ARG A 211 -20.91 6.74 2.38
CA ARG A 211 -21.43 7.97 2.98
C ARG A 211 -22.22 7.64 4.24
N ALA A 212 -22.21 8.53 5.23
CA ALA A 212 -22.80 8.27 6.55
C ALA A 212 -24.31 7.98 6.54
N ASP A 213 -25.07 8.59 5.61
CA ASP A 213 -26.53 8.43 5.49
C ASP A 213 -26.97 7.14 4.77
N GLU A 214 -26.07 6.44 4.10
CA GLU A 214 -26.39 5.21 3.38
C GLU A 214 -26.48 3.97 4.29
N VAL A 215 -26.28 4.16 5.60
CA VAL A 215 -26.17 3.04 6.53
C VAL A 215 -27.23 3.11 7.62
N TYR A 216 -28.19 2.21 7.49
CA TYR A 216 -29.24 1.97 8.50
C TYR A 216 -28.79 0.85 9.47
N LEU A 217 -27.95 1.17 10.46
CA LEU A 217 -27.59 0.23 11.54
C LEU A 217 -28.17 0.71 12.87
N SER A 218 -28.56 -0.25 13.71
CA SER A 218 -29.18 -0.04 15.01
C SER A 218 -28.25 0.43 16.14
N ASN A 219 -26.98 0.72 15.82
CA ASN A 219 -26.00 1.25 16.78
C ASN A 219 -26.09 2.79 16.89
N PRO A 220 -25.58 3.38 17.99
CA PRO A 220 -25.46 4.84 18.06
C PRO A 220 -24.72 5.36 16.84
N VAL A 221 -25.37 6.22 16.07
CA VAL A 221 -24.89 6.73 14.76
C VAL A 221 -23.45 7.25 14.83
N MET A 222 -23.09 7.90 15.95
CA MET A 222 -21.76 8.48 16.13
C MET A 222 -20.63 7.45 16.28
N ASP A 223 -20.90 6.30 16.89
CA ASP A 223 -19.85 5.27 17.04
C ASP A 223 -19.61 4.54 15.72
N ASP A 224 -20.65 4.36 14.90
CA ASP A 224 -20.51 3.82 13.54
C ASP A 224 -19.70 4.77 12.64
N VAL A 225 -19.99 6.09 12.67
CA VAL A 225 -19.23 7.10 11.92
C VAL A 225 -17.74 7.09 12.33
N LYS A 226 -17.44 7.07 13.63
CA LYS A 226 -16.05 6.98 14.12
C LYS A 226 -15.33 5.72 13.61
N GLN A 227 -16.01 4.56 13.66
CA GLN A 227 -15.44 3.30 13.17
C GLN A 227 -15.18 3.34 11.66
N ARG A 228 -16.06 3.95 10.86
CA ARG A 228 -15.91 4.09 9.41
C ARG A 228 -14.77 5.03 9.06
N ILE A 229 -14.68 6.19 9.72
CA ILE A 229 -13.56 7.11 9.59
C ILE A 229 -12.25 6.38 9.96
N ALA A 230 -12.24 5.63 11.06
CA ALA A 230 -11.07 4.87 11.49
C ALA A 230 -10.67 3.80 10.46
N ALA A 231 -11.63 3.15 9.80
CA ALA A 231 -11.41 2.10 8.80
C ALA A 231 -11.12 2.63 7.39
N ALA A 232 -11.35 3.93 7.13
CA ALA A 232 -11.11 4.55 5.84
C ALA A 232 -9.61 4.73 5.57
N ASP A 233 -9.22 4.57 4.31
CA ASP A 233 -7.88 4.91 3.80
C ASP A 233 -7.82 6.36 3.32
N LEU A 234 -8.97 6.88 2.87
CA LEU A 234 -9.17 8.23 2.34
C LEU A 234 -10.47 8.81 2.91
N VAL A 235 -10.47 10.10 3.22
CA VAL A 235 -11.68 10.84 3.57
C VAL A 235 -11.85 11.99 2.59
N ILE A 236 -13.04 12.13 2.02
CA ILE A 236 -13.42 13.30 1.21
C ILE A 236 -14.37 14.14 2.05
N VAL A 237 -14.02 15.40 2.27
CA VAL A 237 -14.80 16.32 3.11
C VAL A 237 -15.31 17.48 2.28
N ASP A 238 -16.59 17.76 2.32
CA ASP A 238 -17.20 18.95 1.72
C ASP A 238 -17.73 19.93 2.81
N PHE A 239 -17.04 21.06 2.97
CA PHE A 239 -17.37 22.06 3.97
C PHE A 239 -18.48 23.03 3.53
N THR A 240 -19.07 22.85 2.33
CA THR A 240 -20.14 23.74 1.82
C THR A 240 -21.26 23.90 2.85
N GLY A 241 -21.66 25.15 3.08
CA GLY A 241 -22.75 25.51 4.00
C GLY A 241 -22.40 25.46 5.49
N LYS A 242 -21.12 25.25 5.87
CA LYS A 242 -20.62 25.29 7.26
C LYS A 242 -21.36 24.37 8.22
N ASN A 243 -21.70 23.16 7.76
CA ASN A 243 -22.42 22.21 8.60
C ASN A 243 -21.54 21.77 9.80
N PRO A 244 -21.99 21.97 11.07
CA PRO A 244 -21.17 21.66 12.25
C PRO A 244 -20.85 20.17 12.39
N ASN A 245 -21.69 19.26 11.91
CA ASN A 245 -21.43 17.82 11.94
C ASN A 245 -20.25 17.48 11.00
N VAL A 246 -20.19 18.09 9.82
CA VAL A 246 -19.07 17.93 8.89
C VAL A 246 -17.76 18.36 9.53
N TYR A 247 -17.74 19.47 10.27
CA TYR A 247 -16.53 19.92 10.99
C TYR A 247 -16.10 18.96 12.09
N TYR A 248 -17.05 18.41 12.84
CA TYR A 248 -16.76 17.42 13.88
C TYR A 248 -16.16 16.15 13.30
N GLU A 249 -16.75 15.61 12.24
CA GLU A 249 -16.29 14.40 11.54
C GLU A 249 -14.92 14.61 10.86
N ALA A 250 -14.72 15.80 10.26
CA ALA A 250 -13.45 16.20 9.69
C ALA A 250 -12.33 16.23 10.74
N GLY A 251 -12.62 16.74 11.94
CA GLY A 251 -11.67 16.73 13.07
C GLY A 251 -11.29 15.31 13.50
N LEU A 252 -12.22 14.34 13.45
CA LEU A 252 -11.91 12.93 13.71
C LEU A 252 -11.00 12.33 12.63
N ALA A 253 -11.22 12.69 11.37
CA ALA A 253 -10.39 12.25 10.25
C ALA A 253 -8.96 12.80 10.34
N ASP A 254 -8.80 14.08 10.69
CA ASP A 254 -7.52 14.74 10.91
C ASP A 254 -6.75 14.11 12.07
N ALA A 255 -7.40 13.93 13.22
CA ALA A 255 -6.79 13.25 14.38
C ALA A 255 -6.36 11.81 14.04
N GLY A 256 -7.08 11.13 13.15
CA GLY A 256 -6.74 9.79 12.63
C GLY A 256 -5.66 9.78 11.54
N ARG A 257 -5.08 10.93 11.18
CA ARG A 257 -4.06 11.10 10.13
C ARG A 257 -4.44 10.43 8.81
N LYS A 258 -5.70 10.57 8.42
CA LYS A 258 -6.18 10.00 7.16
C LYS A 258 -5.71 10.85 5.97
N ASP A 259 -5.48 10.20 4.82
CA ASP A 259 -5.43 10.96 3.56
C ASP A 259 -6.78 11.66 3.40
N TRP A 260 -6.80 12.94 3.09
CA TRP A 260 -8.05 13.63 2.85
C TRP A 260 -8.02 14.58 1.65
N ILE A 261 -9.18 14.73 1.04
CA ILE A 261 -9.44 15.71 -0.04
C ILE A 261 -10.55 16.62 0.45
N VAL A 262 -10.30 17.92 0.43
CA VAL A 262 -11.24 18.93 0.92
C VAL A 262 -11.90 19.63 -0.26
N LEU A 263 -13.23 19.75 -0.17
CA LEU A 263 -14.09 20.46 -1.13
C LEU A 263 -14.79 21.62 -0.43
N ALA A 264 -15.12 22.67 -1.18
CA ALA A 264 -16.02 23.74 -0.75
C ALA A 264 -16.50 24.57 -1.95
N GLN A 265 -17.73 25.08 -1.91
CA GLN A 265 -18.22 25.99 -2.96
C GLN A 265 -17.64 27.39 -2.82
N ALA A 266 -17.65 27.96 -1.64
CA ALA A 266 -17.17 29.30 -1.37
C ALA A 266 -16.01 29.31 -0.36
N SER A 267 -15.23 30.39 -0.37
CA SER A 267 -14.14 30.56 0.58
C SER A 267 -14.64 30.73 2.01
N GLU A 268 -15.82 31.30 2.17
CA GLU A 268 -16.51 31.51 3.43
C GLU A 268 -17.00 30.20 4.08
N ASP A 269 -17.14 29.14 3.30
CA ASP A 269 -17.52 27.82 3.82
C ASP A 269 -16.46 27.22 4.74
N MET A 270 -15.22 27.68 4.63
CA MET A 270 -14.13 27.21 5.47
C MET A 270 -13.86 28.17 6.63
N THR A 271 -13.94 27.63 7.86
CA THR A 271 -13.58 28.38 9.07
C THR A 271 -12.06 28.59 9.15
N PHE A 272 -11.62 29.47 10.06
CA PHE A 272 -10.20 29.81 10.24
C PHE A 272 -9.32 28.57 10.43
N ASP A 273 -9.76 27.60 11.22
CA ASP A 273 -8.99 26.41 11.59
C ASP A 273 -8.68 25.48 10.39
N VAL A 274 -9.52 25.47 9.37
CA VAL A 274 -9.36 24.60 8.17
C VAL A 274 -9.02 25.39 6.90
N ARG A 275 -9.00 26.71 6.95
CA ARG A 275 -8.77 27.57 5.77
C ARG A 275 -7.37 27.42 5.18
N HIS A 276 -6.39 26.99 5.97
CA HIS A 276 -5.02 26.74 5.51
C HIS A 276 -4.87 25.46 4.70
N ILE A 277 -5.90 24.58 4.70
CA ILE A 277 -5.87 23.30 4.00
C ILE A 277 -6.18 23.54 2.53
N ARG A 278 -5.39 22.91 1.66
CA ARG A 278 -5.62 22.94 0.21
C ARG A 278 -6.97 22.31 -0.11
N SER A 279 -7.85 23.06 -0.75
CA SER A 279 -9.20 22.63 -1.11
C SER A 279 -9.48 22.74 -2.60
N ILE A 280 -10.27 21.84 -3.13
CA ILE A 280 -10.85 21.91 -4.46
C ILE A 280 -12.09 22.81 -4.37
N ARG A 281 -12.10 23.89 -5.15
CA ARG A 281 -13.23 24.80 -5.23
C ARG A 281 -14.12 24.44 -6.41
N TYR A 282 -15.41 24.37 -6.17
CA TYR A 282 -16.39 24.08 -7.20
C TYR A 282 -17.57 25.06 -7.13
N SER A 283 -18.34 25.15 -8.20
CA SER A 283 -19.57 25.96 -8.26
C SER A 283 -20.76 25.09 -8.66
N ASN A 284 -21.98 25.56 -8.40
CA ASN A 284 -23.21 24.91 -8.85
C ASN A 284 -23.69 25.53 -10.17
N THR A 285 -22.79 25.65 -11.14
CA THR A 285 -23.06 26.21 -12.47
C THR A 285 -22.93 25.13 -13.54
N MET A 286 -23.53 25.35 -14.71
CA MET A 286 -23.42 24.43 -15.84
C MET A 286 -21.95 24.20 -16.23
N GLY A 287 -21.53 22.91 -16.35
CA GLY A 287 -20.15 22.53 -16.67
C GLY A 287 -19.18 22.49 -15.49
N ALA A 288 -19.59 22.87 -14.28
CA ALA A 288 -18.75 22.80 -13.10
C ALA A 288 -18.40 21.35 -12.69
N ASP A 289 -19.23 20.39 -13.04
CA ASP A 289 -19.02 18.96 -12.86
C ASP A 289 -17.77 18.46 -13.59
N ILE A 290 -17.47 18.97 -14.77
CA ILE A 290 -16.28 18.62 -15.56
C ILE A 290 -15.02 19.00 -14.79
N ARG A 291 -14.94 20.25 -14.33
CA ARG A 291 -13.78 20.76 -13.58
C ARG A 291 -13.61 20.04 -12.24
N LEU A 292 -14.71 19.83 -11.50
CA LEU A 292 -14.68 19.08 -10.24
C LEU A 292 -14.15 17.67 -10.45
N ARG A 293 -14.58 16.98 -11.50
CA ARG A 293 -14.13 15.65 -11.89
C ARG A 293 -12.62 15.60 -12.14
N GLU A 294 -12.10 16.55 -12.94
CA GLU A 294 -10.70 16.65 -13.26
C GLU A 294 -9.83 16.93 -12.02
N ASP A 295 -10.27 17.86 -11.17
CA ASP A 295 -9.50 18.26 -9.98
C ASP A 295 -9.51 17.15 -8.91
N LEU A 296 -10.63 16.42 -8.75
CA LEU A 296 -10.69 15.22 -7.92
C LEU A 296 -9.77 14.11 -8.44
N ALA A 297 -9.78 13.83 -9.74
CA ALA A 297 -8.91 12.83 -10.34
C ALA A 297 -7.42 13.17 -10.17
N LYS A 298 -7.04 14.45 -10.33
CA LYS A 298 -5.68 14.94 -10.07
C LYS A 298 -5.30 14.77 -8.59
N ALA A 299 -6.21 15.11 -7.66
CA ALA A 299 -5.96 14.98 -6.22
C ALA A 299 -5.78 13.50 -5.82
N LEU A 300 -6.64 12.61 -6.29
CA LEU A 300 -6.52 11.16 -6.07
C LEU A 300 -5.21 10.60 -6.63
N SER A 301 -4.84 11.00 -7.85
CA SER A 301 -3.58 10.57 -8.46
C SER A 301 -2.35 11.08 -7.69
N ALA A 302 -2.39 12.30 -7.18
CA ALA A 302 -1.32 12.87 -6.33
C ALA A 302 -1.16 12.11 -5.01
N LEU A 303 -2.26 11.62 -4.43
CA LEU A 303 -2.26 10.74 -3.25
C LEU A 303 -1.88 9.28 -3.59
N GLY A 304 -1.63 8.95 -4.88
CA GLY A 304 -1.22 7.62 -5.31
C GLY A 304 -2.37 6.66 -5.64
N TYR A 305 -3.60 7.15 -5.71
CA TYR A 305 -4.76 6.39 -6.20
C TYR A 305 -4.84 6.53 -7.72
N ARG A 306 -4.61 5.45 -8.49
CA ARG A 306 -4.56 5.49 -9.97
C ARG A 306 -5.80 4.89 -10.61
N MET A 307 -6.22 5.43 -11.76
CA MET A 307 -7.24 4.85 -12.62
C MET A 307 -6.76 3.59 -13.34
N LYS A 308 -7.71 2.78 -13.82
CA LYS A 308 -7.43 1.52 -14.54
C LYS A 308 -6.67 1.71 -15.87
N SER A 309 -6.78 2.89 -16.49
CA SER A 309 -6.20 3.20 -17.82
C SER A 309 -4.69 3.49 -17.82
N ASP A 310 -4.13 3.88 -16.69
CA ASP A 310 -2.71 4.29 -16.62
C ASP A 310 -1.73 3.12 -16.62
N ALA A 311 -2.24 1.88 -16.51
CA ALA A 311 -1.43 0.67 -16.59
C ALA A 311 -1.06 0.28 -18.05
N ASN A 312 -1.78 0.83 -19.06
CA ASN A 312 -1.60 0.47 -20.47
C ASN A 312 -1.02 1.57 -21.39
N SER A 313 -0.69 2.75 -20.86
CA SER A 313 -0.26 3.90 -21.67
C SER A 313 1.22 4.20 -21.62
N LYS A 314 2.07 3.20 -21.36
CA LYS A 314 3.52 3.24 -21.63
C LYS A 314 3.94 1.94 -22.29
N GLU A 315 3.63 1.79 -23.57
CA GLU A 315 4.45 1.05 -24.52
C GLU A 315 5.46 1.99 -25.15
#